data_c2212f4d2f406143d83aff9d5f0134d2
#
_entry.id   c2212f4d2f406143d83aff9d5f0134d2
#
_cell.length_a   1.000
_cell.length_b   1.000
_cell.length_c   1.000
_cell.angle_alpha   90.00
_cell.angle_beta   90.00
_cell.angle_gamma   90.00
#
_symmetry.space_group_name_H-M   'P 1'
#
loop_
_entity.id
_entity.type
_entity.pdbx_description
1 polymer ?
#
loop_
_entity_poly.entity_id
_entity_poly.type
_entity_poly.pdbx_seq_one_letter_code
_entity_poly.pdbx_strand_id
1 'polypeptide(L)'
;LAAQTRLLLRKAIAAYAGRDAADRLREAEARLDDPLRVAIAGKVKAGKSTLLNALIGDELAPTDAGDCTKIVAWYTNGNTYRATLYPSGAEPRQTPFSRDQGAIEVDLQGLDPGDIDRIVIEWPSASLAEMTLIDTPGLASVNEEISKRTEDFLAFEHDRDTPADAVLYLMRHFHRSDARFLEAFHAEELAHPSPVNAIAILSRADELGSGRPDALESAQRVANRYRGDARVRRLCQTVLPVAGLLAQSGATLREVEYQALAALAAL
;
A
#
# COMPACT_ATOMS: atom_id res chain seq x y z
N LEU A 1 -8.24 -8.22 -21.28
CA LEU A 1 -7.44 -7.00 -21.40
C LEU A 1 -5.95 -7.35 -21.43
N ALA A 2 -5.36 -8.01 -20.43
CA ALA A 2 -3.93 -8.34 -20.34
C ALA A 2 -3.40 -9.08 -21.58
N ALA A 3 -4.12 -10.09 -22.11
CA ALA A 3 -3.73 -10.81 -23.31
C ALA A 3 -3.66 -9.90 -24.55
N GLN A 4 -4.57 -8.94 -24.69
CA GLN A 4 -4.57 -7.98 -25.78
C GLN A 4 -3.40 -7.00 -25.66
N THR A 5 -3.13 -6.51 -24.44
CA THR A 5 -1.99 -5.65 -24.15
C THR A 5 -0.68 -6.35 -24.48
N ARG A 6 -0.52 -7.61 -24.05
CA ARG A 6 0.66 -8.44 -24.37
C ARG A 6 0.86 -8.60 -25.89
N LEU A 7 -0.22 -8.85 -26.63
CA LEU A 7 -0.15 -8.96 -28.09
C LEU A 7 0.32 -7.65 -28.75
N LEU A 8 -0.16 -6.51 -28.25
CA LEU A 8 0.26 -5.20 -28.76
C LEU A 8 1.73 -4.91 -28.43
N LEU A 9 2.17 -5.20 -27.18
CA LEU A 9 3.56 -5.06 -26.77
C LEU A 9 4.50 -5.90 -27.66
N ARG A 10 4.19 -7.16 -27.91
CA ARG A 10 4.98 -8.03 -28.79
C ARG A 10 5.10 -7.49 -30.21
N LYS A 11 4.01 -6.96 -30.77
CA LYS A 11 4.04 -6.31 -32.09
C LYS A 11 4.92 -5.06 -32.06
N ALA A 12 4.83 -4.24 -31.01
CA ALA A 12 5.65 -3.05 -30.86
C ALA A 12 7.13 -3.42 -30.68
N ILE A 13 7.47 -4.39 -29.83
CA ILE A 13 8.84 -4.90 -29.66
C ILE A 13 9.45 -5.33 -30.99
N ALA A 14 8.70 -6.07 -31.82
CA ALA A 14 9.16 -6.48 -33.14
C ALA A 14 9.38 -5.28 -34.08
N ALA A 15 8.50 -4.27 -34.05
CA ALA A 15 8.60 -3.07 -34.89
C ALA A 15 9.77 -2.16 -34.49
N TYR A 16 10.14 -2.15 -33.21
CA TYR A 16 11.23 -1.32 -32.66
C TYR A 16 12.53 -2.11 -32.40
N ALA A 17 12.66 -3.33 -32.96
CA ALA A 17 13.83 -4.16 -32.77
C ALA A 17 15.14 -3.40 -33.06
N GLY A 18 16.11 -3.50 -32.15
CA GLY A 18 17.41 -2.81 -32.26
C GLY A 18 17.40 -1.34 -31.83
N ARG A 19 16.35 -0.85 -31.21
CA ARG A 19 16.27 0.49 -30.61
C ARG A 19 16.02 0.38 -29.11
N ASP A 20 16.47 1.36 -28.32
CA ASP A 20 16.27 1.42 -26.86
C ASP A 20 14.78 1.28 -26.45
N ALA A 21 13.87 1.75 -27.31
CA ALA A 21 12.44 1.58 -27.09
C ALA A 21 12.00 0.10 -27.03
N ALA A 22 12.71 -0.82 -27.70
CA ALA A 22 12.39 -2.25 -27.64
C ALA A 22 12.69 -2.85 -26.26
N ASP A 23 13.71 -2.37 -25.57
CA ASP A 23 14.07 -2.84 -24.23
C ASP A 23 13.03 -2.38 -23.21
N ARG A 24 12.63 -1.12 -23.22
CA ARG A 24 11.52 -0.58 -22.41
C ARG A 24 10.20 -1.35 -22.63
N LEU A 25 9.90 -1.71 -23.87
CA LEU A 25 8.70 -2.49 -24.18
C LEU A 25 8.79 -3.94 -23.67
N ARG A 26 9.98 -4.55 -23.66
CA ARG A 26 10.20 -5.88 -23.05
C ARG A 26 10.05 -5.83 -21.53
N GLU A 27 10.56 -4.78 -20.90
CA GLU A 27 10.37 -4.54 -19.46
C GLU A 27 8.87 -4.39 -19.13
N ALA A 28 8.13 -3.61 -19.92
CA ALA A 28 6.68 -3.47 -19.75
C ALA A 28 5.93 -4.80 -20.00
N GLU A 29 6.38 -5.65 -20.94
CA GLU A 29 5.80 -6.99 -21.13
C GLU A 29 6.08 -7.90 -19.93
N ALA A 30 7.31 -7.91 -19.41
CA ALA A 30 7.68 -8.70 -18.25
C ALA A 30 6.85 -8.32 -17.01
N ARG A 31 6.62 -7.03 -16.81
CA ARG A 31 5.79 -6.53 -15.70
C ARG A 31 4.34 -7.01 -15.71
N LEU A 32 3.81 -7.46 -16.85
CA LEU A 32 2.44 -8.03 -16.91
C LEU A 32 2.32 -9.37 -16.16
N ASP A 33 3.41 -10.01 -15.83
CA ASP A 33 3.46 -11.26 -15.07
C ASP A 33 3.85 -11.06 -13.60
N ASP A 34 4.29 -9.85 -13.23
CA ASP A 34 4.62 -9.50 -11.86
C ASP A 34 3.36 -9.31 -11.01
N PRO A 35 3.43 -9.56 -9.70
CA PRO A 35 2.37 -9.19 -8.77
C PRO A 35 2.07 -7.68 -8.84
N LEU A 36 0.78 -7.32 -8.68
CA LEU A 36 0.36 -5.92 -8.67
C LEU A 36 1.01 -5.19 -7.48
N ARG A 37 1.71 -4.09 -7.74
CA ARG A 37 2.32 -3.25 -6.70
C ARG A 37 1.30 -2.25 -6.17
N VAL A 38 0.89 -2.42 -4.93
CA VAL A 38 -0.15 -1.60 -4.28
C VAL A 38 0.44 -0.82 -3.13
N ALA A 39 0.54 0.49 -3.28
CA ALA A 39 0.97 1.38 -2.20
C ALA A 39 -0.18 1.66 -1.24
N ILE A 40 0.11 1.61 0.06
CA ILE A 40 -0.82 2.00 1.11
C ILE A 40 -0.36 3.36 1.65
N ALA A 41 -1.14 4.40 1.37
CA ALA A 41 -0.81 5.76 1.73
C ALA A 41 -1.90 6.40 2.60
N GLY A 42 -1.56 7.49 3.28
CA GLY A 42 -2.50 8.22 4.13
C GLY A 42 -1.80 8.85 5.32
N LYS A 43 -2.52 9.71 6.03
CA LYS A 43 -2.00 10.45 7.18
C LYS A 43 -1.55 9.52 8.31
N VAL A 44 -0.72 10.05 9.19
CA VAL A 44 -0.36 9.38 10.45
C VAL A 44 -1.62 8.98 11.21
N LYS A 45 -1.64 7.76 11.76
CA LYS A 45 -2.80 7.18 12.46
C LYS A 45 -4.06 6.99 11.61
N ALA A 46 -3.93 6.95 10.28
CA ALA A 46 -5.04 6.62 9.39
C ALA A 46 -5.42 5.14 9.40
N GLY A 47 -4.59 4.25 9.97
CA GLY A 47 -4.81 2.81 10.03
C GLY A 47 -4.13 2.03 8.89
N LYS A 48 -3.04 2.56 8.31
CA LYS A 48 -2.29 1.91 7.23
C LYS A 48 -1.77 0.53 7.63
N SER A 49 -1.00 0.44 8.71
CA SER A 49 -0.44 -0.83 9.19
C SER A 49 -1.53 -1.84 9.55
N THR A 50 -2.63 -1.38 10.16
CA THR A 50 -3.78 -2.24 10.46
C THR A 50 -4.41 -2.82 9.19
N LEU A 51 -4.62 -1.98 8.15
CA LEU A 51 -5.13 -2.46 6.87
C LEU A 51 -4.15 -3.41 6.19
N LEU A 52 -2.86 -3.10 6.22
CA LEU A 52 -1.81 -3.94 5.66
C LEU A 52 -1.81 -5.32 6.32
N ASN A 53 -1.82 -5.38 7.65
CA ASN A 53 -1.89 -6.63 8.40
C ASN A 53 -3.15 -7.44 8.05
N ALA A 54 -4.30 -6.77 7.92
CA ALA A 54 -5.54 -7.41 7.49
C ALA A 54 -5.44 -8.01 6.06
N LEU A 55 -4.78 -7.32 5.14
CA LEU A 55 -4.59 -7.78 3.75
C LEU A 55 -3.60 -8.95 3.65
N ILE A 56 -2.54 -8.93 4.46
CA ILE A 56 -1.55 -10.02 4.52
C ILE A 56 -2.14 -11.25 5.23
N GLY A 57 -3.03 -11.05 6.20
CA GLY A 57 -3.55 -12.09 7.07
C GLY A 57 -2.61 -12.46 8.23
N ASP A 58 -1.66 -11.58 8.54
CA ASP A 58 -0.70 -11.73 9.64
C ASP A 58 -0.28 -10.36 10.19
N GLU A 59 0.15 -10.31 11.45
CA GLU A 59 0.60 -9.08 12.09
C GLU A 59 2.08 -8.84 11.78
N LEU A 60 2.38 -8.13 10.69
CA LEU A 60 3.74 -7.85 10.26
C LEU A 60 4.13 -6.38 10.39
N ALA A 61 3.23 -5.49 10.00
CA ALA A 61 3.50 -4.06 10.06
C ALA A 61 3.32 -3.53 11.49
N PRO A 62 4.28 -2.73 12.00
CA PRO A 62 4.16 -2.12 13.30
C PRO A 62 2.96 -1.17 13.35
N THR A 63 2.08 -1.34 14.31
CA THR A 63 0.91 -0.48 14.51
C THR A 63 1.23 0.77 15.34
N ASP A 64 2.31 0.73 16.10
CA ASP A 64 2.83 1.84 16.88
C ASP A 64 4.02 2.53 16.19
N ALA A 65 4.24 3.81 16.53
CA ALA A 65 5.21 4.68 15.87
C ALA A 65 6.67 4.31 16.23
N GLY A 66 7.18 3.22 15.66
CA GLY A 66 8.60 2.86 15.70
C GLY A 66 9.41 3.48 14.55
N ASP A 67 10.74 3.34 14.60
CA ASP A 67 11.64 3.90 13.57
C ASP A 67 11.42 3.27 12.17
N CYS A 68 10.93 2.04 12.11
CA CYS A 68 10.59 1.37 10.84
C CYS A 68 9.47 2.07 10.05
N THR A 69 8.61 2.87 10.70
CA THR A 69 7.58 3.67 10.02
C THR A 69 8.12 4.86 9.23
N LYS A 70 9.42 5.09 9.27
CA LYS A 70 10.11 6.17 8.53
C LYS A 70 10.67 5.70 7.20
N ILE A 71 10.72 4.39 6.95
CA ILE A 71 11.27 3.76 5.75
C ILE A 71 10.14 3.13 4.97
N VAL A 72 10.23 3.18 3.63
CA VAL A 72 9.28 2.47 2.75
C VAL A 72 9.51 0.95 2.89
N ALA A 73 8.47 0.22 3.26
CA ALA A 73 8.54 -1.23 3.41
C ALA A 73 7.72 -1.95 2.32
N TRP A 74 8.35 -2.89 1.64
CA TRP A 74 7.74 -3.74 0.62
C TRP A 74 7.51 -5.12 1.18
N TYR A 75 6.28 -5.59 1.12
CA TYR A 75 5.88 -6.94 1.52
C TYR A 75 5.61 -7.75 0.26
N THR A 76 6.42 -8.78 0.04
CA THR A 76 6.40 -9.63 -1.15
C THR A 76 6.20 -11.08 -0.75
N ASN A 77 5.63 -11.88 -1.65
CA ASN A 77 5.55 -13.31 -1.44
C ASN A 77 6.94 -13.95 -1.50
N GLY A 78 7.21 -14.88 -0.59
CA GLY A 78 8.43 -15.65 -0.56
C GLY A 78 8.21 -17.05 0.02
N ASN A 79 9.12 -17.96 -0.25
CA ASN A 79 9.08 -19.30 0.35
C ASN A 79 9.72 -19.34 1.76
N THR A 80 10.36 -18.27 2.16
CA THR A 80 11.07 -18.13 3.43
C THR A 80 10.84 -16.74 4.00
N TYR A 81 10.99 -16.63 5.31
CA TYR A 81 10.96 -15.35 6.01
C TYR A 81 12.30 -14.64 5.86
N ARG A 82 12.33 -13.49 5.21
CA ARG A 82 13.55 -12.75 4.92
C ARG A 82 13.31 -11.26 4.95
N ALA A 83 14.29 -10.51 5.48
CA ALA A 83 14.34 -9.06 5.34
C ALA A 83 15.61 -8.64 4.60
N THR A 84 15.49 -7.72 3.66
CA THR A 84 16.59 -7.16 2.87
C THR A 84 16.55 -5.65 2.92
N LEU A 85 17.66 -5.02 3.32
CA LEU A 85 17.85 -3.58 3.27
C LEU A 85 18.37 -3.17 1.90
N TYR A 86 17.88 -2.07 1.39
CA TYR A 86 18.34 -1.40 0.18
C TYR A 86 18.87 -0.02 0.58
N PRO A 87 20.16 0.07 0.97
CA PRO A 87 20.76 1.37 1.30
C PRO A 87 20.94 2.23 0.06
N SER A 88 20.85 3.55 0.21
CA SER A 88 21.07 4.50 -0.87
C SER A 88 22.50 4.42 -1.40
N GLY A 89 22.65 4.13 -2.69
CA GLY A 89 23.96 4.06 -3.35
C GLY A 89 24.85 2.88 -2.94
N ALA A 90 24.31 1.84 -2.28
CA ALA A 90 25.04 0.63 -1.90
C ALA A 90 24.27 -0.64 -2.28
N GLU A 91 24.97 -1.78 -2.31
CA GLU A 91 24.38 -3.07 -2.64
C GLU A 91 23.35 -3.51 -1.60
N PRO A 92 22.25 -4.16 -2.03
CA PRO A 92 21.26 -4.74 -1.12
C PRO A 92 21.89 -5.80 -0.22
N ARG A 93 21.46 -5.85 1.04
CA ARG A 93 21.96 -6.82 2.01
C ARG A 93 20.87 -7.40 2.89
N GLN A 94 20.94 -8.68 3.15
CA GLN A 94 20.07 -9.33 4.10
C GLN A 94 20.34 -8.83 5.53
N THR A 95 19.28 -8.74 6.30
CA THR A 95 19.36 -8.29 7.68
C THR A 95 18.54 -9.19 8.61
N PRO A 96 18.99 -9.38 9.87
CA PRO A 96 18.15 -10.01 10.87
C PRO A 96 16.90 -9.19 11.15
N PHE A 97 15.84 -9.89 11.52
CA PHE A 97 14.62 -9.27 12.05
C PHE A 97 14.10 -10.11 13.23
N SER A 98 13.35 -9.49 14.08
CA SER A 98 12.64 -10.13 15.19
C SER A 98 11.15 -9.81 15.11
N ARG A 99 10.34 -10.52 15.89
CA ARG A 99 8.93 -10.17 16.12
C ARG A 99 8.78 -9.66 17.54
N ASP A 100 8.33 -8.43 17.69
CA ASP A 100 7.90 -7.90 18.98
C ASP A 100 6.40 -7.60 18.92
N GLN A 101 5.63 -8.20 19.84
CA GLN A 101 4.18 -8.09 19.95
C GLN A 101 3.42 -8.31 18.60
N GLY A 102 3.98 -9.20 17.76
CA GLY A 102 3.42 -9.52 16.43
C GLY A 102 4.07 -8.74 15.28
N ALA A 103 4.52 -7.51 15.49
CA ALA A 103 5.15 -6.69 14.47
C ALA A 103 6.59 -7.13 14.15
N ILE A 104 7.01 -6.92 12.90
CA ILE A 104 8.40 -7.16 12.49
C ILE A 104 9.25 -5.94 12.85
N GLU A 105 10.30 -6.19 13.61
CA GLU A 105 11.39 -5.26 13.84
C GLU A 105 12.61 -5.68 13.04
N VAL A 106 13.05 -4.82 12.12
CA VAL A 106 14.19 -5.07 11.24
C VAL A 106 15.42 -4.37 11.81
N ASP A 107 16.52 -5.11 11.93
CA ASP A 107 17.82 -4.55 12.33
C ASP A 107 18.38 -3.69 11.18
N LEU A 108 18.48 -2.40 11.37
CA LEU A 108 19.03 -1.47 10.38
C LEU A 108 20.56 -1.53 10.27
N GLN A 109 21.22 -2.40 11.04
CA GLN A 109 22.67 -2.59 11.04
C GLN A 109 23.46 -1.30 11.22
N GLY A 110 22.95 -0.40 12.05
CA GLY A 110 23.58 0.89 12.37
C GLY A 110 23.43 1.96 11.28
N LEU A 111 22.62 1.72 10.23
CA LEU A 111 22.28 2.74 9.25
C LEU A 111 21.22 3.71 9.80
N ASP A 112 21.33 4.97 9.40
CA ASP A 112 20.24 5.92 9.60
C ASP A 112 19.06 5.56 8.68
N PRO A 113 17.81 5.63 9.16
CA PRO A 113 16.63 5.46 8.30
C PRO A 113 16.66 6.35 7.05
N GLY A 114 17.39 7.48 7.12
CA GLY A 114 17.63 8.41 6.04
C GLY A 114 18.42 7.84 4.86
N ASP A 115 19.31 6.91 5.14
CA ASP A 115 20.23 6.32 4.18
C ASP A 115 19.69 5.00 3.58
N ILE A 116 18.43 4.66 3.84
CA ILE A 116 17.78 3.46 3.34
C ILE A 116 16.65 3.84 2.39
N ASP A 117 16.73 3.40 1.14
CA ASP A 117 15.71 3.64 0.12
C ASP A 117 14.44 2.84 0.41
N ARG A 118 14.58 1.56 0.77
CA ARG A 118 13.48 0.67 1.14
C ARG A 118 13.95 -0.56 1.91
N ILE A 119 12.98 -1.21 2.55
CA ILE A 119 13.14 -2.55 3.13
C ILE A 119 12.22 -3.49 2.34
N VAL A 120 12.72 -4.66 1.94
CA VAL A 120 11.92 -5.72 1.33
C VAL A 120 11.76 -6.86 2.34
N ILE A 121 10.52 -7.20 2.67
CA ILE A 121 10.13 -8.26 3.58
C ILE A 121 9.46 -9.36 2.75
N GLU A 122 10.13 -10.48 2.61
CA GLU A 122 9.58 -11.69 1.98
C GLU A 122 8.82 -12.50 3.03
N TRP A 123 7.55 -12.78 2.75
CA TRP A 123 6.67 -13.47 3.69
C TRP A 123 5.76 -14.45 2.94
N PRO A 124 5.65 -15.72 3.36
CA PRO A 124 4.73 -16.67 2.74
C PRO A 124 3.27 -16.26 3.03
N SER A 125 2.58 -15.72 2.04
CA SER A 125 1.17 -15.34 2.12
C SER A 125 0.48 -15.48 0.77
N ALA A 126 -0.71 -16.08 0.75
CA ALA A 126 -1.49 -16.21 -0.46
C ALA A 126 -1.86 -14.85 -1.07
N SER A 127 -2.14 -13.85 -0.25
CA SER A 127 -2.42 -12.49 -0.72
C SER A 127 -1.22 -11.84 -1.40
N LEU A 128 -0.02 -12.07 -0.85
CA LEU A 128 1.22 -11.53 -1.42
C LEU A 128 1.65 -12.24 -2.71
N ALA A 129 1.10 -13.41 -3.02
CA ALA A 129 1.32 -14.08 -4.29
C ALA A 129 0.69 -13.32 -5.47
N GLU A 130 -0.40 -12.59 -5.22
CA GLU A 130 -1.11 -11.81 -6.24
C GLU A 130 -0.72 -10.33 -6.24
N MET A 131 -0.25 -9.81 -5.09
CA MET A 131 0.10 -8.40 -4.96
C MET A 131 1.32 -8.19 -4.05
N THR A 132 2.14 -7.23 -4.40
CA THR A 132 3.15 -6.65 -3.52
C THR A 132 2.53 -5.47 -2.78
N LEU A 133 2.53 -5.50 -1.45
CA LEU A 133 2.05 -4.39 -0.64
C LEU A 133 3.21 -3.48 -0.25
N ILE A 134 3.02 -2.18 -0.41
CA ILE A 134 4.03 -1.17 -0.12
C ILE A 134 3.50 -0.25 0.98
N ASP A 135 4.08 -0.34 2.18
CA ASP A 135 3.77 0.59 3.27
C ASP A 135 4.61 1.84 3.10
N THR A 136 3.94 2.97 2.99
CA THR A 136 4.60 4.26 2.87
C THR A 136 4.63 4.99 4.20
N PRO A 137 5.70 5.72 4.53
CA PRO A 137 5.73 6.61 5.69
C PRO A 137 4.49 7.51 5.73
N GLY A 138 3.97 7.79 6.93
CA GLY A 138 2.73 8.56 7.07
C GLY A 138 2.87 9.98 6.53
N LEU A 139 2.05 10.34 5.54
CA LEU A 139 1.90 11.71 5.06
C LEU A 139 1.48 12.64 6.20
N ALA A 140 2.04 13.84 6.23
CA ALA A 140 1.81 14.81 7.29
C ALA A 140 2.25 14.30 8.69
N SER A 141 3.34 13.53 8.76
CA SER A 141 4.14 13.49 9.97
C SER A 141 4.57 14.92 10.28
N VAL A 142 4.81 15.23 11.55
CA VAL A 142 5.30 16.56 11.98
C VAL A 142 6.66 16.90 11.31
N ASN A 143 7.27 15.91 10.65
CA ASN A 143 8.52 16.03 9.92
C ASN A 143 8.21 16.15 8.41
N GLU A 144 8.46 17.34 7.84
CA GLU A 144 8.30 17.64 6.41
C GLU A 144 9.14 16.71 5.52
N GLU A 145 10.30 16.24 5.99
CA GLU A 145 11.17 15.31 5.25
C GLU A 145 10.51 13.95 5.00
N ILE A 146 9.74 13.42 5.97
CA ILE A 146 9.05 12.12 5.81
C ILE A 146 7.88 12.26 4.82
N SER A 147 7.16 13.38 4.87
CA SER A 147 6.11 13.66 3.90
C SER A 147 6.68 13.79 2.49
N LYS A 148 7.79 14.50 2.35
CA LYS A 148 8.51 14.68 1.08
C LYS A 148 9.00 13.33 0.53
N ARG A 149 9.56 12.44 1.35
CA ARG A 149 9.99 11.10 0.91
C ARG A 149 8.85 10.26 0.37
N THR A 150 7.67 10.35 0.96
CA THR A 150 6.49 9.63 0.44
C THR A 150 6.02 10.26 -0.86
N GLU A 151 6.06 11.58 -0.97
CA GLU A 151 5.79 12.29 -2.23
C GLU A 151 6.84 11.94 -3.28
N ASP A 152 8.13 11.99 -2.96
CA ASP A 152 9.24 11.64 -3.85
C ASP A 152 9.21 10.14 -4.26
N PHE A 153 8.78 9.24 -3.36
CA PHE A 153 8.63 7.82 -3.66
C PHE A 153 7.49 7.55 -4.65
N LEU A 154 6.42 8.33 -4.54
CA LEU A 154 5.25 8.20 -5.42
C LEU A 154 5.36 9.11 -6.65
N ALA A 155 6.24 10.11 -6.59
CA ALA A 155 6.57 10.98 -7.71
C ALA A 155 7.49 10.25 -8.70
N PHE A 156 7.13 10.31 -9.98
CA PHE A 156 7.93 9.69 -11.04
C PHE A 156 9.13 10.56 -11.38
N GLU A 157 10.32 10.11 -11.10
CA GLU A 157 11.50 10.60 -11.82
C GLU A 157 11.50 10.01 -13.23
N HIS A 158 11.67 10.84 -14.24
CA HIS A 158 11.57 10.59 -15.68
C HIS A 158 12.35 9.36 -16.22
N ASP A 159 13.08 8.65 -15.40
CA ASP A 159 13.97 7.55 -15.81
C ASP A 159 13.89 6.30 -14.90
N ARG A 160 12.92 6.20 -13.99
CA ARG A 160 12.76 5.04 -13.10
C ARG A 160 11.36 4.46 -13.19
N ASP A 161 11.28 3.13 -13.20
CA ASP A 161 10.03 2.36 -13.06
C ASP A 161 9.15 2.87 -11.93
N THR A 162 7.87 3.06 -12.21
CA THR A 162 6.85 3.37 -11.21
C THR A 162 6.96 2.45 -10.01
N PRO A 163 7.17 2.95 -8.81
CA PRO A 163 7.28 2.09 -7.63
C PRO A 163 5.96 1.38 -7.31
N ALA A 164 4.81 1.95 -7.68
CA ALA A 164 3.48 1.40 -7.41
C ALA A 164 2.55 1.49 -8.63
N ASP A 165 1.80 0.43 -8.90
CA ASP A 165 0.81 0.38 -9.98
C ASP A 165 -0.54 0.96 -9.53
N ALA A 166 -0.84 0.89 -8.24
CA ALA A 166 -2.05 1.42 -7.64
C ALA A 166 -1.82 1.94 -6.22
N VAL A 167 -2.71 2.82 -5.76
CA VAL A 167 -2.69 3.34 -4.39
C VAL A 167 -4.02 3.10 -3.67
N LEU A 168 -3.92 2.59 -2.44
CA LEU A 168 -4.99 2.62 -1.45
C LEU A 168 -4.75 3.81 -0.52
N TYR A 169 -5.53 4.86 -0.70
CA TYR A 169 -5.37 6.09 0.07
C TYR A 169 -6.34 6.12 1.27
N LEU A 170 -5.79 6.01 2.48
CA LEU A 170 -6.57 6.00 3.72
C LEU A 170 -6.85 7.42 4.20
N MET A 171 -8.14 7.68 4.46
CA MET A 171 -8.61 8.94 5.02
C MET A 171 -9.73 8.69 6.05
N ARG A 172 -9.83 9.53 7.06
CA ARG A 172 -11.01 9.59 7.96
C ARG A 172 -12.05 10.56 7.43
N HIS A 173 -11.58 11.67 6.88
CA HIS A 173 -12.37 12.72 6.21
C HIS A 173 -11.55 13.21 5.03
N PHE A 174 -12.22 13.61 3.95
CA PHE A 174 -11.55 14.16 2.79
C PHE A 174 -11.20 15.64 3.00
N HIS A 175 -9.91 15.96 3.01
CA HIS A 175 -9.37 17.31 3.17
C HIS A 175 -8.62 17.76 1.91
N ARG A 176 -8.28 19.06 1.85
CA ARG A 176 -7.48 19.61 0.73
C ARG A 176 -6.09 18.96 0.58
N SER A 177 -5.47 18.57 1.70
CA SER A 177 -4.19 17.87 1.68
C SER A 177 -4.29 16.48 1.04
N ASP A 178 -5.42 15.80 1.22
CA ASP A 178 -5.65 14.48 0.61
C ASP A 178 -5.83 14.63 -0.91
N ALA A 179 -6.51 15.70 -1.36
CA ALA A 179 -6.63 16.02 -2.78
C ALA A 179 -5.25 16.30 -3.41
N ARG A 180 -4.41 17.13 -2.78
CA ARG A 180 -3.08 17.45 -3.28
C ARG A 180 -2.19 16.22 -3.44
N PHE A 181 -2.24 15.30 -2.47
CA PHE A 181 -1.50 14.06 -2.55
C PHE A 181 -1.94 13.20 -3.75
N LEU A 182 -3.25 13.01 -3.90
CA LEU A 182 -3.80 12.24 -5.01
C LEU A 182 -3.57 12.93 -6.36
N GLU A 183 -3.60 14.28 -6.39
CA GLU A 183 -3.21 15.06 -7.57
C GLU A 183 -1.74 14.82 -7.93
N ALA A 184 -0.83 14.84 -6.95
CA ALA A 184 0.60 14.58 -7.17
C ALA A 184 0.82 13.16 -7.68
N PHE A 185 0.14 12.16 -7.12
CA PHE A 185 0.21 10.76 -7.60
C PHE A 185 -0.23 10.61 -9.06
N HIS A 186 -1.12 11.48 -9.55
CA HIS A 186 -1.60 11.42 -10.92
C HIS A 186 -0.86 12.36 -11.89
N ALA A 187 -0.14 13.38 -11.37
CA ALA A 187 0.33 14.50 -12.19
C ALA A 187 1.44 14.13 -13.18
N GLU A 188 2.16 13.03 -12.94
CA GLU A 188 3.39 12.75 -13.67
C GLU A 188 3.26 11.66 -14.74
N GLU A 189 2.21 10.82 -14.74
CA GLU A 189 2.12 9.69 -15.65
C GLU A 189 1.42 9.92 -16.99
N LEU A 190 0.46 10.84 -17.05
CA LEU A 190 -0.39 10.97 -18.24
C LEU A 190 -0.71 12.44 -18.53
N ALA A 191 -0.83 12.76 -19.81
CA ALA A 191 -1.36 14.05 -20.28
C ALA A 191 -2.73 14.41 -19.66
N HIS A 192 -3.40 13.44 -19.03
CA HIS A 192 -4.62 13.60 -18.24
C HIS A 192 -4.59 12.67 -17.02
N PRO A 193 -4.69 13.22 -15.79
CA PRO A 193 -4.82 12.41 -14.57
C PRO A 193 -5.96 11.41 -14.69
N SER A 194 -5.68 10.13 -14.41
CA SER A 194 -6.70 9.09 -14.43
C SER A 194 -6.93 8.54 -13.02
N PRO A 195 -8.17 8.54 -12.51
CA PRO A 195 -8.47 8.02 -11.19
C PRO A 195 -8.44 6.47 -11.12
N VAL A 196 -8.10 5.79 -12.22
CA VAL A 196 -8.28 4.33 -12.37
C VAL A 196 -7.41 3.54 -11.38
N ASN A 197 -6.24 4.04 -11.04
CA ASN A 197 -5.27 3.37 -10.17
C ASN A 197 -5.28 3.87 -8.71
N ALA A 198 -6.27 4.69 -8.32
CA ALA A 198 -6.42 5.15 -6.95
C ALA A 198 -7.77 4.75 -6.35
N ILE A 199 -7.74 4.13 -5.18
CA ILE A 199 -8.93 3.82 -4.37
C ILE A 199 -8.81 4.57 -3.04
N ALA A 200 -9.81 5.38 -2.71
CA ALA A 200 -9.88 6.00 -1.40
C ALA A 200 -10.53 5.05 -0.38
N ILE A 201 -9.91 4.91 0.76
CA ILE A 201 -10.38 4.09 1.88
C ILE A 201 -10.88 5.03 2.99
N LEU A 202 -12.17 5.02 3.25
CA LEU A 202 -12.74 5.64 4.45
C LEU A 202 -12.46 4.71 5.62
N SER A 203 -11.33 4.95 6.30
CA SER A 203 -10.82 4.11 7.37
C SER A 203 -11.59 4.29 8.68
N ARG A 204 -11.47 3.30 9.57
CA ARG A 204 -12.14 3.25 10.88
C ARG A 204 -13.65 3.39 10.76
N ALA A 205 -14.22 2.65 9.83
CA ALA A 205 -15.65 2.68 9.56
C ALA A 205 -16.49 2.23 10.76
N ASP A 206 -15.92 1.42 11.63
CA ASP A 206 -16.47 0.93 12.90
C ASP A 206 -16.53 2.00 13.99
N GLU A 207 -15.73 3.05 13.92
CA GLU A 207 -15.74 4.16 14.90
C GLU A 207 -16.80 5.24 14.58
N LEU A 208 -17.43 5.21 13.42
CA LEU A 208 -18.44 6.20 13.03
C LEU A 208 -19.65 6.15 13.96
N GLY A 209 -20.10 7.31 14.41
CA GLY A 209 -21.21 7.40 15.36
C GLY A 209 -20.87 6.84 16.75
N SER A 210 -19.58 6.86 17.15
CA SER A 210 -19.09 6.37 18.45
C SER A 210 -19.22 4.85 18.61
N GLY A 211 -18.98 4.08 17.53
CA GLY A 211 -18.98 2.62 17.58
C GLY A 211 -20.37 2.00 17.73
N ARG A 212 -21.41 2.66 17.28
CA ARG A 212 -22.77 2.14 17.33
C ARG A 212 -22.94 0.93 16.40
N PRO A 213 -23.93 0.06 16.64
CA PRO A 213 -24.18 -1.11 15.77
C PRO A 213 -24.38 -0.77 14.28
N ASP A 214 -24.89 0.46 13.97
CA ASP A 214 -25.09 0.96 12.61
C ASP A 214 -23.88 1.74 12.06
N ALA A 215 -22.70 1.66 12.69
CA ALA A 215 -21.50 2.40 12.28
C ALA A 215 -21.10 2.12 10.83
N LEU A 216 -21.08 0.84 10.42
CA LEU A 216 -20.71 0.45 9.06
C LEU A 216 -21.72 0.95 8.01
N GLU A 217 -23.02 0.94 8.33
CA GLU A 217 -24.04 1.53 7.44
C GLU A 217 -23.86 3.05 7.32
N SER A 218 -23.55 3.70 8.43
CA SER A 218 -23.24 5.12 8.45
C SER A 218 -22.00 5.44 7.62
N ALA A 219 -20.96 4.62 7.73
CA ALA A 219 -19.76 4.72 6.91
C ALA A 219 -20.06 4.54 5.42
N GLN A 220 -20.93 3.59 5.08
CA GLN A 220 -21.37 3.37 3.71
C GLN A 220 -22.10 4.59 3.14
N ARG A 221 -22.97 5.23 3.94
CA ARG A 221 -23.64 6.48 3.53
C ARG A 221 -22.64 7.62 3.28
N VAL A 222 -21.62 7.75 4.12
CA VAL A 222 -20.55 8.74 3.94
C VAL A 222 -19.72 8.45 2.69
N ALA A 223 -19.32 7.19 2.47
CA ALA A 223 -18.58 6.78 1.28
C ALA A 223 -19.38 7.06 0.00
N ASN A 224 -20.68 6.76 -0.01
CA ASN A 224 -21.57 7.06 -1.14
C ASN A 224 -21.63 8.56 -1.45
N ARG A 225 -21.63 9.42 -0.42
CA ARG A 225 -21.58 10.88 -0.60
C ARG A 225 -20.28 11.31 -1.26
N TYR A 226 -19.12 10.76 -0.82
CA TYR A 226 -17.84 11.05 -1.46
C TYR A 226 -17.76 10.53 -2.90
N ARG A 227 -18.33 9.36 -3.20
CA ARG A 227 -18.45 8.86 -4.60
C ARG A 227 -19.25 9.81 -5.49
N GLY A 228 -20.20 10.55 -4.93
CA GLY A 228 -20.97 11.58 -5.64
C GLY A 228 -20.23 12.92 -5.83
N ASP A 229 -19.17 13.19 -5.06
CA ASP A 229 -18.40 14.43 -5.16
C ASP A 229 -17.54 14.45 -6.43
N ALA A 230 -17.72 15.48 -7.25
CA ALA A 230 -17.02 15.60 -8.52
C ALA A 230 -15.49 15.73 -8.37
N ARG A 231 -15.00 16.28 -7.26
CA ARG A 231 -13.56 16.38 -6.97
C ARG A 231 -12.98 15.03 -6.65
N VAL A 232 -13.64 14.26 -5.78
CA VAL A 232 -13.19 12.91 -5.41
C VAL A 232 -13.18 11.98 -6.62
N ARG A 233 -14.22 12.04 -7.46
CA ARG A 233 -14.30 11.23 -8.69
C ARG A 233 -13.21 11.51 -9.72
N ARG A 234 -12.57 12.67 -9.69
CA ARG A 234 -11.41 12.98 -10.54
C ARG A 234 -10.12 12.36 -10.01
N LEU A 235 -10.07 12.06 -8.71
CA LEU A 235 -8.87 11.64 -8.00
C LEU A 235 -8.87 10.15 -7.66
N CYS A 236 -10.05 9.53 -7.53
CA CYS A 236 -10.18 8.13 -7.16
C CYS A 236 -11.27 7.45 -7.96
N GLN A 237 -11.04 6.18 -8.29
CA GLN A 237 -12.03 5.33 -8.95
C GLN A 237 -13.28 5.13 -8.08
N THR A 238 -13.07 4.97 -6.78
CA THR A 238 -14.14 4.74 -5.81
C THR A 238 -13.70 5.12 -4.39
N VAL A 239 -14.66 5.13 -3.46
CA VAL A 239 -14.42 5.26 -2.02
C VAL A 239 -15.05 4.06 -1.33
N LEU A 240 -14.25 3.33 -0.54
CA LEU A 240 -14.68 2.15 0.21
C LEU A 240 -14.59 2.41 1.71
N PRO A 241 -15.65 2.18 2.50
CA PRO A 241 -15.55 2.20 3.95
C PRO A 241 -14.92 0.90 4.44
N VAL A 242 -13.91 0.99 5.30
CA VAL A 242 -13.19 -0.17 5.83
C VAL A 242 -13.00 -0.05 7.34
N ALA A 243 -13.37 -1.10 8.06
CA ALA A 243 -13.07 -1.31 9.47
C ALA A 243 -11.81 -2.18 9.57
N GLY A 244 -10.64 -1.54 9.47
CA GLY A 244 -9.36 -2.25 9.38
C GLY A 244 -9.08 -3.14 10.59
N LEU A 245 -9.44 -2.69 11.79
CA LEU A 245 -9.24 -3.47 13.02
C LEU A 245 -10.13 -4.73 13.04
N LEU A 246 -11.39 -4.61 12.63
CA LEU A 246 -12.27 -5.78 12.52
C LEU A 246 -11.79 -6.75 11.44
N ALA A 247 -11.31 -6.22 10.31
CA ALA A 247 -10.76 -7.05 9.23
C ALA A 247 -9.48 -7.77 9.68
N GLN A 248 -8.56 -7.08 10.36
CA GLN A 248 -7.35 -7.69 10.94
C GLN A 248 -7.73 -8.76 11.96
N SER A 249 -8.61 -8.44 12.91
CA SER A 249 -9.05 -9.40 13.92
C SER A 249 -9.66 -10.65 13.29
N GLY A 250 -10.50 -10.49 12.24
CA GLY A 250 -11.08 -11.62 11.53
C GLY A 250 -10.05 -12.47 10.76
N ALA A 251 -9.00 -11.85 10.21
CA ALA A 251 -7.95 -12.52 9.46
C ALA A 251 -6.94 -13.27 10.37
N THR A 252 -6.72 -12.75 11.60
CA THR A 252 -5.73 -13.28 12.55
C THR A 252 -6.35 -14.03 13.73
N LEU A 253 -7.69 -14.25 13.74
CA LEU A 253 -8.41 -14.90 14.80
C LEU A 253 -7.96 -16.35 15.00
N ARG A 254 -7.54 -16.69 16.21
CA ARG A 254 -7.13 -18.04 16.55
C ARG A 254 -8.35 -18.91 16.83
N GLU A 255 -8.23 -20.23 16.60
CA GLU A 255 -9.31 -21.18 16.83
C GLU A 255 -9.91 -21.08 18.24
N VAL A 256 -9.06 -20.91 19.28
CA VAL A 256 -9.51 -20.76 20.67
C VAL A 256 -10.35 -19.49 20.87
N GLU A 257 -9.96 -18.39 20.25
CA GLU A 257 -10.68 -17.10 20.29
C GLU A 257 -12.01 -17.22 19.53
N TYR A 258 -12.00 -17.86 18.36
CA TYR A 258 -13.22 -18.15 17.60
C TYR A 258 -14.21 -18.98 18.39
N GLN A 259 -13.76 -20.06 19.03
CA GLN A 259 -14.61 -20.92 19.86
C GLN A 259 -15.21 -20.16 21.06
N ALA A 260 -14.42 -19.27 21.68
CA ALA A 260 -14.91 -18.44 22.77
C ALA A 260 -16.00 -17.45 22.30
N LEU A 261 -15.79 -16.80 21.16
CA LEU A 261 -16.80 -15.91 20.56
C LEU A 261 -18.07 -16.66 20.13
N ALA A 262 -17.92 -17.84 19.52
CA ALA A 262 -19.04 -18.68 19.13
C ALA A 262 -19.87 -19.15 20.34
N ALA A 263 -19.21 -19.50 21.45
CA ALA A 263 -19.89 -19.85 22.68
C ALA A 263 -20.64 -18.66 23.30
N LEU A 264 -20.06 -17.46 23.23
CA LEU A 264 -20.71 -16.23 23.72
C LEU A 264 -21.94 -15.86 22.87
N ALA A 265 -21.89 -16.04 21.56
CA ALA A 265 -23.01 -15.76 20.65
C ALA A 265 -24.18 -16.73 20.80
N ALA A 266 -23.98 -17.88 21.45
CA ALA A 266 -24.99 -18.87 21.72
C ALA A 266 -25.76 -18.65 23.05
N LEU A 267 -25.34 -17.67 23.87
CA LEU A 267 -26.01 -17.24 25.10
C LEU A 267 -27.11 -16.21 24.81
#